data_b109076e77259ee69f7040e108d2afd9
#
_entry.id   b109076e77259ee69f7040e108d2afd9
#
_cell.length_a   1.000
_cell.length_b   1.000
_cell.length_c   1.000
_cell.angle_alpha   90.00
_cell.angle_beta   90.00
_cell.angle_gamma   90.00
#
_symmetry.space_group_name_H-M   'P 1'
#
loop_
_entity.id
_entity.type
_entity.pdbx_description
1 polymer ?
#
loop_
_entity_poly.entity_id
_entity_poly.type
_entity_poly.pdbx_seq_one_letter_code
_entity_poly.pdbx_strand_id
1 'polypeptide(L)'
;EQVELLKKLQANNLEFHSNNLQAVKNSILLSSVNDKKLYGKTGTGRIDDKDVNGWFVGYIETTDNTCFFATNISANSDATGNSAAQITMSILSDMNIWRQ
;
A
#
# COMPACT_ATOMS: atom_id res chain seq x y z
N GLU A 1 -13.04 3.76 -4.06
CA GLU A 1 -12.52 3.06 -2.90
C GLU A 1 -11.18 2.42 -3.21
N GLN A 2 -10.14 2.80 -2.45
CA GLN A 2 -8.76 2.37 -2.75
C GLN A 2 -8.56 0.86 -2.56
N VAL A 3 -9.13 0.29 -1.53
CA VAL A 3 -8.99 -1.13 -1.26
C VAL A 3 -9.69 -1.96 -2.33
N GLU A 4 -10.86 -1.53 -2.77
CA GLU A 4 -11.59 -2.21 -3.84
C GLU A 4 -10.81 -2.16 -5.16
N LEU A 5 -10.17 -1.05 -5.46
CA LEU A 5 -9.33 -0.92 -6.65
C LEU A 5 -8.14 -1.89 -6.59
N LEU A 6 -7.48 -1.99 -5.43
CA LEU A 6 -6.37 -2.90 -5.23
C LEU A 6 -6.79 -4.36 -5.37
N LYS A 7 -7.96 -4.71 -4.84
CA LYS A 7 -8.51 -6.07 -5.00
C LYS A 7 -8.73 -6.41 -6.46
N LYS A 8 -9.29 -5.48 -7.23
CA LYS A 8 -9.52 -5.69 -8.66
C LYS A 8 -8.21 -5.83 -9.42
N LEU A 9 -7.21 -5.02 -9.08
CA LEU A 9 -5.89 -5.09 -9.70
C LEU A 9 -5.22 -6.44 -9.42
N GLN A 10 -5.22 -6.87 -8.16
CA GLN A 10 -4.58 -8.12 -7.76
C GLN A 10 -5.27 -9.32 -8.39
N ALA A 11 -6.59 -9.30 -8.50
CA ALA A 11 -7.38 -10.39 -9.07
C ALA A 11 -7.48 -10.33 -10.60
N ASN A 12 -6.87 -9.32 -11.23
CA ASN A 12 -6.93 -9.09 -12.67
C ASN A 12 -8.38 -8.90 -13.17
N ASN A 13 -9.21 -8.25 -12.37
CA ASN A 13 -10.59 -7.94 -12.73
C ASN A 13 -10.74 -6.65 -13.54
N LEU A 14 -9.66 -5.89 -13.67
CA LEU A 14 -9.60 -4.76 -14.58
C LEU A 14 -9.11 -5.27 -15.93
N GLU A 15 -9.59 -4.68 -16.99
CA GLU A 15 -9.28 -5.15 -18.35
C GLU A 15 -7.89 -4.70 -18.79
N PHE A 16 -6.86 -5.12 -18.03
CA PHE A 16 -5.47 -4.86 -18.38
C PHE A 16 -4.87 -6.04 -19.12
N HIS A 17 -4.02 -5.74 -20.08
CA HIS A 17 -3.17 -6.75 -20.67
C HIS A 17 -2.27 -7.34 -19.56
N SER A 18 -2.07 -8.67 -19.57
CA SER A 18 -1.35 -9.35 -18.48
C SER A 18 0.06 -8.82 -18.28
N ASN A 19 0.78 -8.44 -19.33
CA ASN A 19 2.11 -7.87 -19.21
C ASN A 19 2.07 -6.50 -18.53
N ASN A 20 1.05 -5.70 -18.84
CA ASN A 20 0.88 -4.39 -18.22
C ASN A 20 0.50 -4.52 -16.74
N LEU A 21 -0.33 -5.51 -16.41
CA LEU A 21 -0.70 -5.79 -15.04
C LEU A 21 0.53 -6.17 -14.21
N GLN A 22 1.39 -7.05 -14.73
CA GLN A 22 2.60 -7.44 -14.02
C GLN A 22 3.55 -6.25 -13.86
N ALA A 23 3.66 -5.39 -14.85
CA ALA A 23 4.48 -4.19 -14.75
C ALA A 23 3.98 -3.24 -13.66
N VAL A 24 2.66 -3.06 -13.55
CA VAL A 24 2.07 -2.25 -12.49
C VAL A 24 2.35 -2.85 -11.12
N LYS A 25 2.14 -4.16 -10.96
CA LYS A 25 2.43 -4.85 -9.70
C LYS A 25 3.91 -4.70 -9.32
N ASN A 26 4.83 -4.86 -10.27
CA ASN A 26 6.25 -4.73 -10.00
C ASN A 26 6.63 -3.31 -9.59
N SER A 27 5.95 -2.31 -10.14
CA SER A 27 6.25 -0.90 -9.82
C SER A 27 5.89 -0.52 -8.39
N ILE A 28 4.98 -1.25 -7.75
CA ILE A 28 4.57 -0.97 -6.37
C ILE A 28 5.05 -2.03 -5.38
N LEU A 29 5.91 -2.95 -5.83
CA LEU A 29 6.53 -3.93 -4.95
C LEU A 29 7.58 -3.24 -4.08
N LEU A 30 7.37 -3.27 -2.76
CA LEU A 30 8.24 -2.58 -1.81
C LEU A 30 9.24 -3.51 -1.14
N SER A 31 8.85 -4.76 -0.88
CA SER A 31 9.71 -5.70 -0.16
C SER A 31 9.28 -7.13 -0.43
N SER A 32 10.23 -8.03 -0.37
CA SER A 32 9.98 -9.45 -0.53
C SER A 32 10.84 -10.20 0.48
N VAL A 33 10.20 -10.99 1.34
CA VAL A 33 10.87 -11.78 2.38
C VAL A 33 10.27 -13.18 2.37
N ASN A 34 11.09 -14.17 2.06
CA ASN A 34 10.63 -15.56 1.91
C ASN A 34 9.47 -15.62 0.90
N ASP A 35 8.31 -16.14 1.33
CA ASP A 35 7.12 -16.26 0.48
C ASP A 35 6.20 -15.06 0.55
N LYS A 36 6.61 -13.99 1.24
CA LYS A 36 5.78 -12.81 1.45
C LYS A 36 6.27 -11.66 0.59
N LYS A 37 5.33 -10.97 -0.05
CA LYS A 37 5.62 -9.78 -0.85
C LYS A 37 4.73 -8.64 -0.40
N LEU A 38 5.34 -7.49 -0.16
CA LEU A 38 4.66 -6.27 0.24
C LEU A 38 4.57 -5.33 -0.95
N TYR A 39 3.35 -4.98 -1.32
CA TYR A 39 3.06 -4.02 -2.37
C TYR A 39 2.40 -2.80 -1.76
N GLY A 40 2.77 -1.63 -2.22
CA GLY A 40 2.13 -0.43 -1.69
C GLY A 40 2.52 0.83 -2.43
N LYS A 41 1.73 1.87 -2.19
CA LYS A 41 1.95 3.18 -2.79
C LYS A 41 1.59 4.25 -1.77
N THR A 42 2.47 5.23 -1.64
CA THR A 42 2.22 6.40 -0.80
C THR A 42 1.62 7.53 -1.62
N GLY A 43 0.89 8.39 -0.95
CA GLY A 43 0.37 9.62 -1.53
C GLY A 43 0.32 10.68 -0.46
N THR A 44 0.50 11.93 -0.86
CA THR A 44 0.47 13.07 0.05
C THR A 44 -0.39 14.18 -0.53
N GLY A 45 -1.41 14.60 0.23
CA GLY A 45 -2.23 15.75 -0.10
C GLY A 45 -1.69 16.99 0.56
N ARG A 46 -1.60 18.10 -0.19
CA ARG A 46 -1.02 19.35 0.30
C ARG A 46 -2.02 20.49 0.15
N ILE A 47 -2.06 21.34 1.16
CA ILE A 47 -2.83 22.59 1.16
C ILE A 47 -1.93 23.68 1.72
N ASP A 48 -1.78 24.79 0.98
CA ASP A 48 -0.95 25.94 1.39
C ASP A 48 0.49 25.52 1.75
N ASP A 49 1.09 24.65 0.91
CA ASP A 49 2.44 24.12 1.08
C ASP A 49 2.63 23.28 2.35
N LYS A 50 1.54 22.79 2.94
CA LYS A 50 1.59 21.90 4.09
C LYS A 50 1.05 20.53 3.71
N ASP A 51 1.71 19.49 4.21
CA ASP A 51 1.29 18.11 4.02
C ASP A 51 0.18 17.79 5.03
N VAL A 52 -1.07 17.80 4.58
CA VAL A 52 -2.22 17.69 5.47
C VAL A 52 -2.91 16.33 5.39
N ASN A 53 -2.53 15.50 4.42
CA ASN A 53 -3.21 14.23 4.21
C ASN A 53 -2.24 13.22 3.63
N GLY A 54 -1.89 12.22 4.41
CA GLY A 54 -0.96 11.16 4.00
C GLY A 54 -1.70 9.85 3.81
N TRP A 55 -1.36 9.14 2.73
CA TRP A 55 -1.95 7.85 2.38
C TRP A 55 -0.88 6.81 2.16
N PHE A 56 -1.15 5.59 2.62
CA PHE A 56 -0.41 4.41 2.23
C PHE A 56 -1.39 3.27 2.03
N VAL A 57 -1.49 2.78 0.81
CA VAL A 57 -2.42 1.70 0.45
C VAL A 57 -1.64 0.59 -0.20
N GLY A 58 -2.07 -0.65 0.02
CA GLY A 58 -1.38 -1.77 -0.57
C GLY A 58 -1.91 -3.10 -0.11
N TYR A 59 -1.09 -4.12 -0.31
CA TYR A 59 -1.43 -5.46 0.13
C TYR A 59 -0.17 -6.30 0.35
N ILE A 60 -0.32 -7.34 1.17
CA ILE A 60 0.72 -8.34 1.40
C ILE A 60 0.22 -9.64 0.81
N GLU A 61 1.03 -10.20 -0.07
CA GLU A 61 0.74 -11.47 -0.75
C GLU A 61 1.59 -12.57 -0.12
N THR A 62 0.95 -13.64 0.32
CA THR A 62 1.64 -14.84 0.79
C THR A 62 1.20 -16.02 -0.06
N THR A 63 1.78 -17.19 0.18
CA THR A 63 1.42 -18.40 -0.55
C THR A 63 -0.07 -18.72 -0.42
N ASP A 64 -0.66 -18.49 0.76
CA ASP A 64 -2.00 -18.92 1.08
C ASP A 64 -3.01 -17.79 1.18
N ASN A 65 -2.56 -16.53 1.20
CA ASN A 65 -3.47 -15.44 1.57
C ASN A 65 -2.99 -14.11 1.03
N THR A 66 -3.93 -13.16 0.93
CA THR A 66 -3.63 -11.78 0.58
C THR A 66 -4.31 -10.86 1.60
N CYS A 67 -3.53 -9.98 2.19
CA CYS A 67 -4.02 -9.04 3.20
C CYS A 67 -3.95 -7.62 2.62
N PHE A 68 -5.09 -6.95 2.52
CA PHE A 68 -5.19 -5.59 2.01
C PHE A 68 -5.20 -4.59 3.14
N PHE A 69 -4.60 -3.42 2.90
CA PHE A 69 -4.61 -2.35 3.89
C PHE A 69 -4.72 -0.99 3.22
N ALA A 70 -5.24 -0.04 3.97
CA ALA A 70 -5.26 1.37 3.59
C ALA A 70 -5.11 2.19 4.86
N THR A 71 -4.15 3.09 4.86
CA THR A 71 -3.88 3.98 5.99
C THR A 71 -3.99 5.41 5.51
N ASN A 72 -4.75 6.20 6.24
CA ASN A 72 -4.88 7.63 5.97
C ASN A 72 -4.64 8.40 7.26
N ILE A 73 -3.79 9.41 7.20
CA ILE A 73 -3.57 10.31 8.31
C ILE A 73 -3.88 11.73 7.88
N SER A 74 -4.38 12.54 8.82
CA SER A 74 -4.72 13.94 8.59
C SER A 74 -4.14 14.77 9.72
N ALA A 75 -3.59 15.93 9.38
CA ALA A 75 -3.06 16.86 10.36
C ALA A 75 -2.95 18.25 9.73
N ASN A 76 -2.62 19.24 10.54
CA ASN A 76 -2.42 20.60 10.04
C ASN A 76 -1.13 20.74 9.24
N SER A 77 -0.17 19.84 9.47
CA SER A 77 1.10 19.79 8.76
C SER A 77 1.76 18.43 9.00
N ASP A 78 2.73 18.09 8.16
CA ASP A 78 3.58 16.88 8.28
C ASP A 78 2.81 15.56 8.18
N ALA A 79 1.60 15.57 7.62
CA ALA A 79 0.85 14.35 7.32
C ALA A 79 1.23 13.85 5.93
N THR A 80 2.33 13.11 5.84
CA THR A 80 2.87 12.63 4.57
C THR A 80 2.53 11.17 4.34
N GLY A 81 2.62 10.74 3.07
CA GLY A 81 2.51 9.32 2.73
C GLY A 81 3.59 8.48 3.41
N ASN A 82 4.79 9.04 3.57
CA ASN A 82 5.87 8.35 4.27
C ASN A 82 5.53 8.10 5.75
N SER A 83 4.94 9.09 6.40
CA SER A 83 4.47 8.92 7.78
C SER A 83 3.36 7.88 7.87
N ALA A 84 2.43 7.88 6.93
CA ALA A 84 1.38 6.87 6.87
C ALA A 84 1.97 5.47 6.69
N ALA A 85 3.00 5.33 5.85
CA ALA A 85 3.68 4.06 5.64
C ALA A 85 4.36 3.56 6.92
N GLN A 86 5.04 4.44 7.65
CA GLN A 86 5.69 4.07 8.91
C GLN A 86 4.69 3.58 9.94
N ILE A 87 3.55 4.25 10.07
CA ILE A 87 2.48 3.85 10.97
C ILE A 87 1.94 2.48 10.55
N THR A 88 1.70 2.28 9.26
CA THR A 88 1.20 1.02 8.73
C THR A 88 2.15 -0.13 9.05
N MET A 89 3.45 0.05 8.81
CA MET A 89 4.44 -0.99 9.07
C MET A 89 4.51 -1.35 10.55
N SER A 90 4.36 -0.35 11.43
CA SER A 90 4.32 -0.59 12.87
C SER A 90 3.11 -1.44 13.27
N ILE A 91 1.93 -1.12 12.72
CA ILE A 91 0.71 -1.88 12.99
C ILE A 91 0.82 -3.31 12.46
N LEU A 92 1.31 -3.49 11.23
CA LEU A 92 1.48 -4.82 10.63
C LEU A 92 2.46 -5.67 11.43
N SER A 93 3.51 -5.05 11.96
CA SER A 93 4.46 -5.76 12.82
C SER A 93 3.81 -6.19 14.15
N ASP A 94 3.03 -5.29 14.77
CA ASP A 94 2.32 -5.61 16.02
C ASP A 94 1.31 -6.74 15.81
N MET A 95 0.71 -6.85 14.63
CA MET A 95 -0.24 -7.89 14.29
C MET A 95 0.43 -9.18 13.79
N ASN A 96 1.75 -9.21 13.72
CA ASN A 96 2.53 -10.34 13.18
C ASN A 96 2.19 -10.68 11.72
N ILE A 97 1.72 -9.70 10.97
CA ILE A 97 1.41 -9.88 9.55
C ILE A 97 2.66 -9.65 8.70
N TRP A 98 3.46 -8.67 9.04
CA TRP A 98 4.71 -8.36 8.34
C TRP A 98 5.81 -8.00 9.31
N ARG A 99 6.96 -8.66 9.18
CA ARG A 99 8.18 -8.34 9.94
C ARG A 99 9.36 -8.24 8.99
N GLN A 100 10.14 -7.22 9.18
CA GLN A 100 11.39 -7.06 8.46
C GLN A 100 12.54 -7.74 9.19
#